data_b15e8a5ba3f72101fe75483755d19d0d
#
_entry.id   b15e8a5ba3f72101fe75483755d19d0d
#
_cell.length_a   1.000
_cell.length_b   1.000
_cell.length_c   1.000
_cell.angle_alpha   90.00
_cell.angle_beta   90.00
_cell.angle_gamma   90.00
#
_symmetry.space_group_name_H-M   'P 1'
#
loop_
_entity.id
_entity.type
_entity.pdbx_description
1 polymer ?
#
loop_
_entity_poly.entity_id
_entity_poly.type
_entity_poly.pdbx_seq_one_letter_code
_entity_poly.pdbx_strand_id
1 'polypeptide(L)'
;MNAARPSTATAENAFAADLFAGLPKRYDLLAEILSFGQNGRWRWRLVTHIAADEPKKILDVATGTAGVAIALARRTGGSVTGVDLTESMLARGRERVSAAGLDDRINLQTGRAEELPFSNASFDAVSFTYLLRYVNDPAATIAELARVLRPGGVLASLDFFVPTNPAWRAAWWFYTRAVLPAAGMAFGGTEWWRVGRFLGPNISSFYRAWPLTRIVAAWEAAGIVDVRVSPMSVGGGVVMWGRKAHA
;
A
#
# COMPACT_ATOMS: atom_id res chain seq x y z
N MET A 1 11.33 -7.82 31.61
CA MET A 1 11.65 -8.36 30.28
C MET A 1 10.52 -9.31 29.89
N ASN A 2 9.51 -8.80 29.20
CA ASN A 2 8.39 -9.61 28.71
C ASN A 2 8.60 -9.74 27.19
N ALA A 3 9.12 -10.88 26.76
CA ALA A 3 9.24 -11.20 25.35
C ALA A 3 7.81 -11.38 24.80
N ALA A 4 7.38 -10.44 23.96
CA ALA A 4 6.13 -10.55 23.23
C ALA A 4 6.19 -11.85 22.40
N ARG A 5 5.22 -12.74 22.59
CA ARG A 5 5.03 -13.91 21.74
C ARG A 5 4.82 -13.45 20.31
N PRO A 6 5.48 -14.03 19.30
CA PRO A 6 5.16 -13.70 17.91
C PRO A 6 3.70 -14.07 17.65
N SER A 7 2.89 -13.08 17.32
CA SER A 7 1.51 -13.25 16.89
C SER A 7 1.51 -14.16 15.65
N THR A 8 0.74 -15.24 15.66
CA THR A 8 0.63 -16.17 14.53
C THR A 8 0.12 -15.41 13.31
N ALA A 9 0.85 -15.53 12.18
CA ALA A 9 0.41 -14.97 10.92
C ALA A 9 -1.00 -15.48 10.59
N THR A 10 -1.88 -14.56 10.18
CA THR A 10 -3.24 -14.91 9.79
C THR A 10 -3.25 -15.61 8.43
N ALA A 11 -4.34 -16.28 8.08
CA ALA A 11 -4.46 -16.96 6.78
C ALA A 11 -4.28 -15.97 5.61
N GLU A 12 -4.80 -14.75 5.74
CA GLU A 12 -4.67 -13.68 4.74
C GLU A 12 -3.23 -13.19 4.61
N ASN A 13 -2.52 -13.01 5.73
CA ASN A 13 -1.11 -12.63 5.74
C ASN A 13 -0.22 -13.73 5.16
N ALA A 14 -0.47 -14.99 5.51
CA ALA A 14 0.25 -16.13 4.95
C ALA A 14 0.03 -16.24 3.43
N PHE A 15 -1.20 -16.06 2.98
CA PHE A 15 -1.55 -16.03 1.57
C PHE A 15 -0.87 -14.88 0.82
N ALA A 16 -0.87 -13.66 1.40
CA ALA A 16 -0.19 -12.52 0.80
C ALA A 16 1.33 -12.76 0.69
N ALA A 17 1.96 -13.28 1.74
CA ALA A 17 3.38 -13.59 1.75
C ALA A 17 3.73 -14.63 0.66
N ASP A 18 2.94 -15.70 0.52
CA ASP A 18 3.14 -16.73 -0.52
C ASP A 18 2.94 -16.15 -1.93
N LEU A 19 1.87 -15.38 -2.15
CA LEU A 19 1.56 -14.77 -3.44
C LEU A 19 2.68 -13.85 -3.93
N PHE A 20 3.28 -13.07 -3.04
CA PHE A 20 4.31 -12.08 -3.38
C PHE A 20 5.73 -12.60 -3.28
N ALA A 21 5.99 -13.72 -2.59
CA ALA A 21 7.34 -14.27 -2.40
C ALA A 21 8.07 -14.57 -3.73
N GLY A 22 7.34 -15.00 -4.75
CA GLY A 22 7.89 -15.33 -6.07
C GLY A 22 8.04 -14.14 -7.03
N LEU A 23 7.55 -12.94 -6.67
CA LEU A 23 7.39 -11.81 -7.61
C LEU A 23 8.38 -10.64 -7.48
N PRO A 24 9.37 -10.60 -6.54
CA PRO A 24 10.08 -9.34 -6.22
C PRO A 24 10.73 -8.64 -7.41
N LYS A 25 11.31 -9.42 -8.35
CA LYS A 25 12.03 -8.87 -9.52
C LYS A 25 11.12 -8.20 -10.56
N ARG A 26 9.84 -8.60 -10.62
CA ARG A 26 8.88 -8.15 -11.64
C ARG A 26 7.63 -7.51 -11.06
N TYR A 27 7.58 -7.35 -9.73
CA TYR A 27 6.42 -6.78 -9.03
C TYR A 27 6.04 -5.39 -9.56
N ASP A 28 7.02 -4.50 -9.71
CA ASP A 28 6.76 -3.15 -10.23
C ASP A 28 6.22 -3.19 -11.66
N LEU A 29 6.75 -4.11 -12.50
CA LEU A 29 6.24 -4.30 -13.86
C LEU A 29 4.78 -4.78 -13.86
N LEU A 30 4.41 -5.70 -12.96
CA LEU A 30 3.03 -6.15 -12.81
C LEU A 30 2.11 -5.00 -12.37
N ALA A 31 2.54 -4.18 -11.42
CA ALA A 31 1.78 -3.00 -10.98
C ALA A 31 1.61 -1.98 -12.12
N GLU A 32 2.63 -1.78 -12.96
CA GLU A 32 2.53 -0.93 -14.15
C GLU A 32 1.57 -1.50 -15.20
N ILE A 33 1.64 -2.80 -15.49
CA ILE A 33 0.71 -3.46 -16.43
C ILE A 33 -0.72 -3.33 -15.90
N LEU A 34 -0.97 -3.66 -14.62
CA LEU A 34 -2.28 -3.56 -13.97
C LEU A 34 -2.87 -2.15 -14.02
N SER A 35 -2.03 -1.16 -13.95
CA SER A 35 -2.42 0.25 -13.97
C SER A 35 -2.40 0.89 -15.35
N PHE A 36 -2.11 0.14 -16.42
CA PHE A 36 -1.83 0.70 -17.75
C PHE A 36 -0.75 1.80 -17.74
N GLY A 37 0.34 1.56 -16.99
CA GLY A 37 1.42 2.54 -16.83
C GLY A 37 1.07 3.73 -15.92
N GLN A 38 -0.07 3.71 -15.21
CA GLN A 38 -0.50 4.82 -14.36
C GLN A 38 0.04 4.76 -12.92
N ASN A 39 0.61 3.62 -12.51
CA ASN A 39 1.06 3.42 -11.14
C ASN A 39 2.08 4.48 -10.69
N GLY A 40 3.01 4.86 -11.56
CA GLY A 40 3.96 5.94 -11.31
C GLY A 40 3.26 7.28 -11.03
N ARG A 41 2.23 7.63 -11.81
CA ARG A 41 1.42 8.84 -11.63
C ARG A 41 0.62 8.80 -10.31
N TRP A 42 0.07 7.65 -9.95
CA TRP A 42 -0.67 7.49 -8.69
C TRP A 42 0.25 7.61 -7.47
N ARG A 43 1.43 6.96 -7.52
CA ARG A 43 2.48 7.09 -6.49
C ARG A 43 2.96 8.54 -6.37
N TRP A 44 3.16 9.23 -7.48
CA TRP A 44 3.52 10.65 -7.46
C TRP A 44 2.46 11.49 -6.74
N ARG A 45 1.17 11.21 -6.98
CA ARG A 45 0.07 11.90 -6.30
C ARG A 45 0.11 11.68 -4.79
N LEU A 46 0.25 10.42 -4.35
CA LEU A 46 0.40 10.08 -2.94
C LEU A 46 1.58 10.82 -2.31
N VAL A 47 2.76 10.71 -2.91
CA VAL A 47 4.00 11.35 -2.43
C VAL A 47 3.87 12.87 -2.35
N THR A 48 3.18 13.50 -3.30
CA THR A 48 2.97 14.96 -3.30
C THR A 48 2.14 15.40 -2.10
N HIS A 49 1.09 14.65 -1.72
CA HIS A 49 0.28 15.00 -0.55
C HIS A 49 1.04 14.85 0.77
N ILE A 50 1.90 13.84 0.89
CA ILE A 50 2.74 13.66 2.08
C ILE A 50 3.83 14.74 2.13
N ALA A 51 4.49 15.01 1.02
CA ALA A 51 5.62 15.93 0.95
C ALA A 51 5.24 17.39 1.20
N ALA A 52 3.98 17.77 1.04
CA ALA A 52 3.50 19.13 1.26
C ALA A 52 3.73 19.65 2.69
N ASP A 53 3.86 18.74 3.66
CA ASP A 53 4.08 19.08 5.07
C ASP A 53 5.54 18.91 5.51
N GLU A 54 6.45 18.63 4.58
CA GLU A 54 7.89 18.44 4.85
C GLU A 54 8.18 17.49 6.03
N PRO A 55 7.57 16.30 6.10
CA PRO A 55 7.73 15.39 7.23
C PRO A 55 9.18 14.95 7.38
N LYS A 56 9.65 14.84 8.64
CA LYS A 56 11.01 14.41 8.96
C LYS A 56 11.10 12.90 9.22
N LYS A 57 10.06 12.32 9.81
CA LYS A 57 9.96 10.87 10.09
C LYS A 57 8.75 10.28 9.41
N ILE A 58 8.97 9.41 8.45
CA ILE A 58 7.92 8.83 7.61
C ILE A 58 7.90 7.32 7.80
N LEU A 59 6.72 6.73 7.93
CA LEU A 59 6.51 5.29 7.89
C LEU A 59 5.82 4.91 6.58
N ASP A 60 6.40 3.95 5.86
CA ASP A 60 5.80 3.36 4.65
C ASP A 60 5.46 1.89 4.93
N VAL A 61 4.17 1.58 5.09
CA VAL A 61 3.68 0.24 5.45
C VAL A 61 3.25 -0.52 4.21
N ALA A 62 3.57 -1.82 4.16
CA ALA A 62 3.57 -2.63 2.94
C ALA A 62 4.47 -1.99 1.87
N THR A 63 5.69 -1.64 2.28
CA THR A 63 6.66 -0.91 1.45
C THR A 63 7.14 -1.71 0.23
N GLY A 64 7.00 -3.04 0.27
CA GLY A 64 7.39 -3.95 -0.80
C GLY A 64 8.85 -3.76 -1.22
N THR A 65 9.07 -3.43 -2.49
CA THR A 65 10.39 -3.15 -3.05
C THR A 65 10.87 -1.71 -2.83
N ALA A 66 10.35 -1.02 -1.81
CA ALA A 66 10.69 0.34 -1.38
C ALA A 66 10.43 1.46 -2.43
N GLY A 67 9.55 1.23 -3.41
CA GLY A 67 9.32 2.21 -4.47
C GLY A 67 8.74 3.54 -3.96
N VAL A 68 7.79 3.50 -3.02
CA VAL A 68 7.20 4.68 -2.38
C VAL A 68 8.19 5.28 -1.38
N ALA A 69 8.85 4.46 -0.56
CA ALA A 69 9.86 4.92 0.40
C ALA A 69 10.98 5.74 -0.26
N ILE A 70 11.53 5.27 -1.39
CA ILE A 70 12.55 5.98 -2.17
C ILE A 70 11.99 7.32 -2.70
N ALA A 71 10.76 7.33 -3.21
CA ALA A 71 10.15 8.55 -3.73
C ALA A 71 9.90 9.58 -2.61
N LEU A 72 9.44 9.14 -1.43
CA LEU A 72 9.26 9.97 -0.25
C LEU A 72 10.59 10.54 0.24
N ALA A 73 11.62 9.71 0.43
CA ALA A 73 12.92 10.16 0.87
C ALA A 73 13.50 11.24 -0.07
N ARG A 74 13.42 11.04 -1.38
CA ARG A 74 13.89 12.03 -2.37
C ARG A 74 13.12 13.34 -2.32
N ARG A 75 11.82 13.27 -2.09
CA ARG A 75 10.94 14.44 -2.18
C ARG A 75 10.91 15.28 -0.92
N THR A 76 11.02 14.66 0.26
CA THR A 76 10.85 15.33 1.55
C THR A 76 12.17 15.71 2.23
N GLY A 77 13.25 15.04 1.91
CA GLY A 77 14.49 15.14 2.70
C GLY A 77 14.40 14.45 4.08
N GLY A 78 13.25 13.85 4.45
CA GLY A 78 13.05 13.13 5.70
C GLY A 78 13.61 11.70 5.69
N SER A 79 13.69 11.06 6.86
CA SER A 79 13.98 9.64 7.01
C SER A 79 12.72 8.81 6.82
N VAL A 80 12.85 7.64 6.18
CA VAL A 80 11.74 6.72 5.94
C VAL A 80 12.03 5.38 6.59
N THR A 81 11.08 4.89 7.38
CA THR A 81 11.06 3.50 7.82
C THR A 81 10.06 2.75 6.96
N GLY A 82 10.52 1.73 6.23
CA GLY A 82 9.67 0.85 5.44
C GLY A 82 9.39 -0.45 6.20
N VAL A 83 8.14 -0.85 6.28
CA VAL A 83 7.71 -2.11 6.90
C VAL A 83 7.02 -2.97 5.87
N ASP A 84 7.41 -4.23 5.77
CA ASP A 84 6.73 -5.23 4.93
C ASP A 84 6.74 -6.61 5.61
N LEU A 85 5.74 -7.43 5.29
CA LEU A 85 5.65 -8.78 5.80
C LEU A 85 6.65 -9.74 5.11
N THR A 86 7.03 -9.43 3.88
CA THR A 86 7.72 -10.32 2.96
C THR A 86 9.20 -9.98 2.85
N GLU A 87 10.07 -10.80 3.45
CA GLU A 87 11.52 -10.56 3.45
C GLU A 87 12.14 -10.53 2.04
N SER A 88 11.65 -11.33 1.09
CA SER A 88 12.13 -11.29 -0.29
C SER A 88 11.84 -9.96 -0.99
N MET A 89 10.73 -9.29 -0.63
CA MET A 89 10.42 -7.94 -1.10
C MET A 89 11.37 -6.91 -0.49
N LEU A 90 11.62 -7.01 0.82
CA LEU A 90 12.56 -6.13 1.53
C LEU A 90 14.00 -6.30 1.04
N ALA A 91 14.44 -7.53 0.78
CA ALA A 91 15.76 -7.77 0.20
C ALA A 91 15.93 -7.04 -1.13
N ARG A 92 14.94 -7.14 -2.02
CA ARG A 92 14.92 -6.36 -3.28
C ARG A 92 14.82 -4.86 -3.03
N GLY A 93 14.08 -4.45 -2.00
CA GLY A 93 13.98 -3.05 -1.55
C GLY A 93 15.34 -2.49 -1.15
N ARG A 94 16.12 -3.23 -0.35
CA ARG A 94 17.48 -2.81 0.09
C ARG A 94 18.42 -2.63 -1.11
N GLU A 95 18.41 -3.55 -2.07
CA GLU A 95 19.20 -3.38 -3.31
C GLU A 95 18.84 -2.07 -4.05
N ARG A 96 17.55 -1.72 -4.12
CA ARG A 96 17.09 -0.50 -4.77
C ARG A 96 17.41 0.77 -3.97
N VAL A 97 17.33 0.70 -2.65
CA VAL A 97 17.70 1.79 -1.76
C VAL A 97 19.18 2.10 -1.91
N SER A 98 20.03 1.07 -1.89
CA SER A 98 21.46 1.21 -2.08
C SER A 98 21.82 1.75 -3.48
N ALA A 99 21.20 1.21 -4.53
CA ALA A 99 21.35 1.72 -5.89
C ALA A 99 20.88 3.19 -6.05
N ALA A 100 19.99 3.66 -5.17
CA ALA A 100 19.54 5.05 -5.13
C ALA A 100 20.42 5.96 -4.26
N GLY A 101 21.39 5.42 -3.52
CA GLY A 101 22.26 6.15 -2.56
C GLY A 101 21.48 6.72 -1.37
N LEU A 102 20.53 5.93 -0.83
CA LEU A 102 19.62 6.38 0.24
C LEU A 102 19.69 5.49 1.50
N ASP A 103 20.78 4.71 1.67
CA ASP A 103 20.95 3.78 2.79
C ASP A 103 20.98 4.49 4.16
N ASP A 104 21.44 5.71 4.21
CA ASP A 104 21.47 6.56 5.40
C ASP A 104 20.09 7.16 5.77
N ARG A 105 19.12 7.09 4.86
CA ARG A 105 17.81 7.74 5.01
C ARG A 105 16.63 6.78 5.00
N ILE A 106 16.80 5.55 4.52
CA ILE A 106 15.75 4.55 4.42
C ILE A 106 16.16 3.30 5.19
N ASN A 107 15.38 2.96 6.22
CA ASN A 107 15.51 1.71 6.95
C ASN A 107 14.35 0.78 6.60
N LEU A 108 14.65 -0.47 6.20
CA LEU A 108 13.66 -1.48 5.84
C LEU A 108 13.67 -2.63 6.84
N GLN A 109 12.50 -2.94 7.41
CA GLN A 109 12.37 -4.00 8.40
C GLN A 109 11.13 -4.86 8.19
N THR A 110 11.20 -6.13 8.58
CA THR A 110 10.06 -7.04 8.57
C THR A 110 9.08 -6.67 9.69
N GLY A 111 7.79 -6.67 9.37
CA GLY A 111 6.73 -6.38 10.33
C GLY A 111 5.34 -6.49 9.73
N ARG A 112 4.33 -6.48 10.61
CA ARG A 112 2.91 -6.57 10.25
C ARG A 112 2.24 -5.21 10.42
N ALA A 113 1.34 -4.90 9.49
CA ALA A 113 0.58 -3.65 9.54
C ALA A 113 -0.41 -3.60 10.72
N GLU A 114 -0.88 -4.76 11.17
CA GLU A 114 -1.84 -4.91 12.26
C GLU A 114 -1.20 -4.74 13.65
N GLU A 115 0.13 -4.82 13.74
CA GLU A 115 0.88 -4.73 15.01
C GLU A 115 2.27 -4.13 14.74
N LEU A 116 2.33 -2.81 14.70
CA LEU A 116 3.55 -2.07 14.38
C LEU A 116 4.45 -1.92 15.62
N PRO A 117 5.76 -2.25 15.53
CA PRO A 117 6.68 -2.21 16.67
C PRO A 117 7.15 -0.79 16.99
N PHE A 118 6.22 0.17 16.98
CA PHE A 118 6.51 1.58 17.24
C PHE A 118 5.60 2.15 18.32
N SER A 119 6.12 3.10 19.08
CA SER A 119 5.34 3.84 20.06
C SER A 119 4.28 4.72 19.40
N ASN A 120 3.26 5.12 20.16
CA ASN A 120 2.26 6.07 19.70
C ASN A 120 2.92 7.37 19.22
N ALA A 121 2.34 8.01 18.22
CA ALA A 121 2.78 9.34 17.73
C ALA A 121 4.28 9.43 17.36
N SER A 122 4.84 8.37 16.75
CA SER A 122 6.27 8.27 16.39
C SER A 122 6.61 8.89 15.04
N PHE A 123 5.62 9.05 14.15
CA PHE A 123 5.83 9.47 12.78
C PHE A 123 5.04 10.72 12.42
N ASP A 124 5.63 11.55 11.55
CA ASP A 124 5.04 12.77 11.01
C ASP A 124 4.05 12.45 9.88
N ALA A 125 4.34 11.39 9.13
CA ALA A 125 3.48 10.89 8.07
C ALA A 125 3.52 9.36 8.01
N VAL A 126 2.40 8.76 7.60
CA VAL A 126 2.27 7.33 7.35
C VAL A 126 1.69 7.14 5.95
N SER A 127 2.35 6.30 5.13
CA SER A 127 1.85 5.83 3.85
C SER A 127 1.61 4.33 3.86
N PHE A 128 0.65 3.89 3.05
CA PHE A 128 0.50 2.48 2.72
C PHE A 128 -0.07 2.31 1.31
N THR A 129 0.36 1.26 0.62
CA THR A 129 -0.12 0.99 -0.73
C THR A 129 -0.53 -0.47 -0.88
N TYR A 130 -1.71 -0.70 -1.48
CA TYR A 130 -2.24 -2.04 -1.80
C TYR A 130 -2.38 -2.98 -0.59
N LEU A 131 -2.56 -2.43 0.63
CA LEU A 131 -2.49 -3.15 1.90
C LEU A 131 -3.83 -3.77 2.33
N LEU A 132 -4.91 -2.96 2.38
CA LEU A 132 -6.13 -3.31 3.14
C LEU A 132 -6.85 -4.59 2.66
N ARG A 133 -6.55 -5.05 1.46
CA ARG A 133 -7.10 -6.30 0.90
C ARG A 133 -6.44 -7.57 1.44
N TYR A 134 -5.36 -7.42 2.20
CA TYR A 134 -4.52 -8.51 2.68
C TYR A 134 -4.42 -8.56 4.21
N VAL A 135 -5.25 -7.78 4.90
CA VAL A 135 -5.35 -7.77 6.36
C VAL A 135 -6.70 -8.36 6.80
N ASN A 136 -6.75 -8.93 8.00
CA ASN A 136 -7.98 -9.52 8.52
C ASN A 136 -9.05 -8.48 8.83
N ASP A 137 -8.65 -7.41 9.49
CA ASP A 137 -9.51 -6.32 9.90
C ASP A 137 -8.96 -4.98 9.40
N PRO A 138 -9.49 -4.47 8.29
CA PRO A 138 -9.09 -3.17 7.76
C PRO A 138 -9.30 -2.02 8.75
N ALA A 139 -10.36 -2.04 9.58
CA ALA A 139 -10.60 -0.96 10.53
C ALA A 139 -9.57 -0.97 11.67
N ALA A 140 -9.29 -2.14 12.25
CA ALA A 140 -8.25 -2.28 13.27
C ALA A 140 -6.86 -1.91 12.72
N THR A 141 -6.56 -2.30 11.48
CA THR A 141 -5.30 -1.92 10.82
C THR A 141 -5.20 -0.42 10.63
N ILE A 142 -6.25 0.25 10.17
CA ILE A 142 -6.29 1.72 10.04
C ILE A 142 -6.09 2.39 11.39
N ALA A 143 -6.71 1.88 12.47
CA ALA A 143 -6.50 2.38 13.82
C ALA A 143 -5.04 2.25 14.28
N GLU A 144 -4.37 1.13 13.95
CA GLU A 144 -2.96 0.92 14.25
C GLU A 144 -2.05 1.87 13.48
N LEU A 145 -2.33 2.11 12.20
CA LEU A 145 -1.62 3.10 11.39
C LEU A 145 -1.80 4.53 11.97
N ALA A 146 -3.02 4.86 12.39
CA ALA A 146 -3.30 6.14 13.04
C ALA A 146 -2.66 6.25 14.44
N ARG A 147 -2.51 5.14 15.17
CA ARG A 147 -1.86 5.13 16.50
C ARG A 147 -0.44 5.65 16.44
N VAL A 148 0.35 5.18 15.47
CA VAL A 148 1.77 5.55 15.32
C VAL A 148 1.96 6.94 14.69
N LEU A 149 0.92 7.51 14.09
CA LEU A 149 0.93 8.85 13.52
C LEU A 149 0.75 9.90 14.63
N ARG A 150 1.56 10.97 14.62
CA ARG A 150 1.43 12.09 15.57
C ARG A 150 0.17 12.93 15.27
N PRO A 151 -0.39 13.64 16.26
CA PRO A 151 -1.40 14.66 16.01
C PRO A 151 -0.95 15.65 14.91
N GLY A 152 -1.85 16.01 14.01
CA GLY A 152 -1.55 16.84 12.83
C GLY A 152 -0.82 16.15 11.69
N GLY A 153 -0.28 14.93 11.92
CA GLY A 153 0.43 14.15 10.89
C GLY A 153 -0.49 13.68 9.76
N VAL A 154 0.10 13.35 8.62
CA VAL A 154 -0.62 12.93 7.40
C VAL A 154 -0.66 11.41 7.29
N LEU A 155 -1.86 10.85 7.15
CA LEU A 155 -2.08 9.48 6.67
C LEU A 155 -2.43 9.53 5.18
N ALA A 156 -1.76 8.73 4.35
CA ALA A 156 -2.08 8.65 2.92
C ALA A 156 -2.03 7.21 2.41
N SER A 157 -2.93 6.88 1.48
CA SER A 157 -3.02 5.56 0.88
C SER A 157 -3.19 5.59 -0.63
N LEU A 158 -2.77 4.51 -1.26
CA LEU A 158 -3.01 4.23 -2.67
C LEU A 158 -3.48 2.78 -2.83
N ASP A 159 -4.55 2.56 -3.57
CA ASP A 159 -4.99 1.21 -3.94
C ASP A 159 -5.59 1.20 -5.36
N PHE A 160 -5.66 0.00 -5.95
CA PHE A 160 -6.54 -0.24 -7.09
C PHE A 160 -7.99 -0.05 -6.67
N PHE A 161 -8.81 0.41 -7.61
CA PHE A 161 -10.21 0.64 -7.34
C PHE A 161 -11.08 0.08 -8.47
N VAL A 162 -12.38 -0.02 -8.21
CA VAL A 162 -13.37 -0.46 -9.21
C VAL A 162 -14.11 0.76 -9.73
N PRO A 163 -14.08 1.04 -11.04
CA PRO A 163 -14.81 2.17 -11.60
C PRO A 163 -16.29 2.19 -11.22
N THR A 164 -16.79 3.36 -10.82
CA THR A 164 -18.20 3.56 -10.48
C THR A 164 -19.09 3.69 -11.71
N ASN A 165 -18.55 4.27 -12.80
CA ASN A 165 -19.25 4.36 -14.09
C ASN A 165 -19.45 2.95 -14.69
N PRO A 166 -20.67 2.57 -15.11
CA PRO A 166 -20.96 1.21 -15.60
C PRO A 166 -20.13 0.79 -16.82
N ALA A 167 -19.89 1.69 -17.77
CA ALA A 167 -19.12 1.38 -18.98
C ALA A 167 -17.65 1.10 -18.64
N TRP A 168 -17.02 1.99 -17.82
CA TRP A 168 -15.66 1.79 -17.36
C TRP A 168 -15.52 0.58 -16.44
N ARG A 169 -16.54 0.26 -15.64
CA ARG A 169 -16.59 -0.95 -14.82
C ARG A 169 -16.64 -2.22 -15.66
N ALA A 170 -17.40 -2.22 -16.76
CA ALA A 170 -17.43 -3.34 -17.69
C ALA A 170 -16.07 -3.53 -18.38
N ALA A 171 -15.44 -2.45 -18.86
CA ALA A 171 -14.12 -2.48 -19.46
C ALA A 171 -13.06 -2.98 -18.46
N TRP A 172 -13.08 -2.47 -17.22
CA TRP A 172 -12.20 -2.91 -16.12
C TRP A 172 -12.42 -4.40 -15.78
N TRP A 173 -13.67 -4.84 -15.75
CA TRP A 173 -14.02 -6.26 -15.53
C TRP A 173 -13.42 -7.15 -16.61
N PHE A 174 -13.60 -6.80 -17.88
CA PHE A 174 -13.03 -7.54 -19.00
C PHE A 174 -11.50 -7.54 -18.93
N TYR A 175 -10.90 -6.39 -18.73
CA TYR A 175 -9.46 -6.25 -18.60
C TYR A 175 -8.87 -7.15 -17.52
N THR A 176 -9.41 -7.09 -16.31
CA THR A 176 -8.84 -7.83 -15.16
C THR A 176 -9.11 -9.33 -15.19
N ARG A 177 -10.10 -9.80 -15.98
CA ARG A 177 -10.46 -11.22 -16.05
C ARG A 177 -10.01 -11.92 -17.34
N ALA A 178 -9.75 -11.18 -18.39
CA ALA A 178 -9.33 -11.74 -19.67
C ALA A 178 -7.94 -11.23 -20.06
N VAL A 179 -7.77 -9.92 -20.20
CA VAL A 179 -6.53 -9.33 -20.74
C VAL A 179 -5.36 -9.53 -19.80
N LEU A 180 -5.52 -9.20 -18.51
CA LEU A 180 -4.46 -9.29 -17.53
C LEU A 180 -3.95 -10.73 -17.29
N PRO A 181 -4.79 -11.76 -17.11
CA PRO A 181 -4.31 -13.14 -17.03
C PRO A 181 -3.60 -13.59 -18.31
N ALA A 182 -4.16 -13.28 -19.48
CA ALA A 182 -3.54 -13.65 -20.76
C ALA A 182 -2.16 -12.99 -20.95
N ALA A 183 -2.05 -11.70 -20.65
CA ALA A 183 -0.77 -10.99 -20.64
C ALA A 183 0.19 -11.58 -19.59
N GLY A 184 -0.30 -11.89 -18.40
CA GLY A 184 0.48 -12.58 -17.36
C GLY A 184 1.07 -13.88 -17.86
N MET A 185 0.27 -14.73 -18.50
CA MET A 185 0.75 -15.98 -19.09
C MET A 185 1.83 -15.74 -20.17
N ALA A 186 1.59 -14.79 -21.07
CA ALA A 186 2.50 -14.50 -22.18
C ALA A 186 3.87 -13.96 -21.73
N PHE A 187 3.90 -13.13 -20.67
CA PHE A 187 5.13 -12.46 -20.24
C PHE A 187 5.79 -13.05 -19.00
N GLY A 188 5.08 -13.85 -18.21
CA GLY A 188 5.57 -14.37 -16.93
C GLY A 188 5.20 -15.81 -16.62
N GLY A 189 4.50 -16.51 -17.51
CA GLY A 189 4.13 -17.92 -17.35
C GLY A 189 3.02 -18.16 -16.33
N THR A 190 2.97 -19.39 -15.79
CA THR A 190 1.86 -19.86 -14.95
C THR A 190 1.70 -19.10 -13.64
N GLU A 191 2.77 -18.63 -13.04
CA GLU A 191 2.72 -17.82 -11.80
C GLU A 191 1.99 -16.50 -12.05
N TRP A 192 2.35 -15.82 -13.12
CA TRP A 192 1.72 -14.56 -13.50
C TRP A 192 0.27 -14.72 -13.97
N TRP A 193 -0.06 -15.84 -14.58
CA TRP A 193 -1.43 -16.24 -14.87
C TRP A 193 -2.26 -16.35 -13.58
N ARG A 194 -1.73 -17.02 -12.54
CA ARG A 194 -2.39 -17.16 -11.24
C ARG A 194 -2.65 -15.80 -10.61
N VAL A 195 -1.64 -14.93 -10.57
CA VAL A 195 -1.76 -13.58 -10.01
C VAL A 195 -2.78 -12.76 -10.79
N GLY A 196 -2.72 -12.77 -12.13
CA GLY A 196 -3.67 -12.05 -12.98
C GLY A 196 -5.12 -12.49 -12.75
N ARG A 197 -5.36 -13.79 -12.60
CA ARG A 197 -6.70 -14.34 -12.31
C ARG A 197 -7.20 -14.00 -10.90
N PHE A 198 -6.29 -13.87 -9.95
CA PHE A 198 -6.62 -13.56 -8.56
C PHE A 198 -6.99 -12.10 -8.36
N LEU A 199 -6.22 -11.16 -8.93
CA LEU A 199 -6.30 -9.74 -8.58
C LEU A 199 -7.66 -9.10 -8.87
N GLY A 200 -8.22 -9.30 -10.06
CA GLY A 200 -9.49 -8.69 -10.43
C GLY A 200 -10.66 -9.09 -9.51
N PRO A 201 -10.90 -10.40 -9.28
CA PRO A 201 -11.86 -10.88 -8.30
C PRO A 201 -11.60 -10.38 -6.88
N ASN A 202 -10.34 -10.40 -6.41
CA ASN A 202 -9.93 -9.93 -5.08
C ASN A 202 -10.28 -8.45 -4.89
N ILE A 203 -9.87 -7.57 -5.81
CA ILE A 203 -10.20 -6.14 -5.76
C ILE A 203 -11.73 -5.94 -5.73
N SER A 204 -12.46 -6.62 -6.61
CA SER A 204 -13.93 -6.49 -6.68
C SER A 204 -14.63 -6.95 -5.41
N SER A 205 -14.17 -8.05 -4.81
CA SER A 205 -14.76 -8.62 -3.59
C SER A 205 -14.46 -7.73 -2.38
N PHE A 206 -13.24 -7.21 -2.29
CA PHE A 206 -12.87 -6.26 -1.25
C PHE A 206 -13.76 -5.02 -1.26
N TYR A 207 -13.89 -4.32 -2.39
CA TYR A 207 -14.72 -3.10 -2.46
C TYR A 207 -16.23 -3.35 -2.38
N ARG A 208 -16.69 -4.58 -2.52
CA ARG A 208 -18.07 -4.96 -2.19
C ARG A 208 -18.27 -5.05 -0.68
N ALA A 209 -17.31 -5.63 0.04
CA ALA A 209 -17.34 -5.76 1.50
C ALA A 209 -16.94 -4.45 2.21
N TRP A 210 -16.00 -3.72 1.63
CA TRP A 210 -15.42 -2.47 2.12
C TRP A 210 -15.56 -1.35 1.07
N PRO A 211 -16.75 -0.80 0.83
CA PRO A 211 -16.93 0.34 -0.05
C PRO A 211 -16.18 1.56 0.51
N LEU A 212 -15.82 2.53 -0.35
CA LEU A 212 -15.07 3.72 0.05
C LEU A 212 -15.67 4.47 1.23
N THR A 213 -17.01 4.52 1.30
CA THR A 213 -17.73 5.13 2.45
C THR A 213 -17.39 4.45 3.77
N ARG A 214 -17.27 3.12 3.77
CA ARG A 214 -16.87 2.35 4.97
C ARG A 214 -15.40 2.57 5.31
N ILE A 215 -14.52 2.65 4.30
CA ILE A 215 -13.10 2.93 4.51
C ILE A 215 -12.93 4.35 5.08
N VAL A 216 -13.62 5.35 4.52
CA VAL A 216 -13.61 6.73 5.05
C VAL A 216 -14.10 6.76 6.50
N ALA A 217 -15.23 6.11 6.80
CA ALA A 217 -15.73 6.02 8.18
C ALA A 217 -14.72 5.37 9.14
N ALA A 218 -13.97 4.35 8.68
CA ALA A 218 -12.91 3.74 9.49
C ALA A 218 -11.73 4.69 9.74
N TRP A 219 -11.36 5.53 8.75
CA TRP A 219 -10.36 6.58 8.93
C TRP A 219 -10.82 7.62 9.97
N GLU A 220 -12.06 8.09 9.85
CA GLU A 220 -12.65 9.05 10.77
C GLU A 220 -12.75 8.48 12.20
N ALA A 221 -13.17 7.21 12.34
CA ALA A 221 -13.21 6.53 13.63
C ALA A 221 -11.82 6.35 14.25
N ALA A 222 -10.76 6.27 13.45
CA ALA A 222 -9.38 6.24 13.91
C ALA A 222 -8.80 7.64 14.23
N GLY A 223 -9.63 8.69 14.19
CA GLY A 223 -9.24 10.08 14.47
C GLY A 223 -8.55 10.79 13.31
N ILE A 224 -8.74 10.32 12.07
CA ILE A 224 -8.27 11.02 10.88
C ILE A 224 -9.38 11.95 10.39
N VAL A 225 -9.07 13.22 10.30
CA VAL A 225 -9.98 14.29 9.84
C VAL A 225 -9.58 14.77 8.44
N ASP A 226 -10.44 15.59 7.83
CA ASP A 226 -10.23 16.13 6.47
C ASP A 226 -9.94 15.06 5.43
N VAL A 227 -10.57 13.90 5.56
CA VAL A 227 -10.34 12.76 4.64
C VAL A 227 -10.75 13.15 3.22
N ARG A 228 -9.80 13.08 2.32
CA ARG A 228 -9.97 13.33 0.89
C ARG A 228 -9.82 12.05 0.10
N VAL A 229 -10.67 11.86 -0.88
CA VAL A 229 -10.66 10.71 -1.79
C VAL A 229 -10.50 11.20 -3.22
N SER A 230 -9.49 10.75 -3.91
CA SER A 230 -9.20 11.11 -5.31
C SER A 230 -9.19 9.85 -6.18
N PRO A 231 -10.29 9.54 -6.88
CA PRO A 231 -10.29 8.50 -7.90
C PRO A 231 -9.32 8.86 -9.03
N MET A 232 -8.53 7.88 -9.46
CA MET A 232 -7.52 8.03 -10.49
C MET A 232 -7.89 7.18 -11.72
N SER A 233 -7.47 7.64 -12.92
CA SER A 233 -7.60 6.84 -14.16
C SER A 233 -9.01 6.26 -14.34
N VAL A 234 -10.01 7.13 -14.43
CA VAL A 234 -11.45 6.81 -14.56
C VAL A 234 -12.00 5.86 -13.49
N GLY A 235 -11.35 5.81 -12.33
CA GLY A 235 -11.74 4.96 -11.19
C GLY A 235 -11.02 3.61 -11.13
N GLY A 236 -9.94 3.42 -11.88
CA GLY A 236 -9.10 2.22 -11.79
C GLY A 236 -8.13 2.21 -10.61
N GLY A 237 -7.88 3.39 -10.02
CA GLY A 237 -7.11 3.57 -8.80
C GLY A 237 -7.76 4.61 -7.89
N VAL A 238 -7.34 4.64 -6.63
CA VAL A 238 -7.76 5.62 -5.65
C VAL A 238 -6.60 6.04 -4.76
N VAL A 239 -6.43 7.34 -4.58
CA VAL A 239 -5.54 7.93 -3.59
C VAL A 239 -6.40 8.57 -2.51
N MET A 240 -6.12 8.26 -1.25
CA MET A 240 -6.79 8.85 -0.09
C MET A 240 -5.75 9.50 0.81
N TRP A 241 -6.09 10.60 1.45
CA TRP A 241 -5.26 11.23 2.48
C TRP A 241 -6.13 12.01 3.47
N GLY A 242 -5.60 12.19 4.66
CA GLY A 242 -6.22 12.96 5.74
C GLY A 242 -5.21 13.25 6.84
N ARG A 243 -5.62 13.99 7.87
CA ARG A 243 -4.76 14.37 8.99
C ARG A 243 -5.25 13.75 10.29
N LYS A 244 -4.34 13.34 11.16
CA LYS A 244 -4.71 12.96 12.51
C LYS A 244 -5.16 14.21 13.28
N ALA A 245 -6.33 14.12 13.91
CA ALA A 245 -6.86 15.21 14.73
C ALA A 245 -5.84 15.62 15.80
N HIS A 246 -5.81 16.92 16.12
CA HIS A 246 -5.15 17.39 17.33
C HIS A 246 -6.00 16.95 18.53
N ALA A 247 -5.36 16.39 19.56
CA ALA A 247 -6.03 15.99 20.80
C ALA A 247 -6.52 17.23 21.56
#